data_a10c07c9bc64cc926d1599173fdded44
#
_entry.id   a10c07c9bc64cc926d1599173fdded44
#
_cell.length_a   1.000
_cell.length_b   1.000
_cell.length_c   1.000
_cell.angle_alpha   90.00
_cell.angle_beta   90.00
_cell.angle_gamma   90.00
#
_symmetry.space_group_name_H-M   'P 1'
#
loop_
_entity.id
_entity.type
_entity.pdbx_description
1 polymer ?
#
loop_
_entity_poly.entity_id
_entity_poly.type
_entity_poly.pdbx_seq_one_letter_code
_entity_poly.pdbx_strand_id
1 'polypeptide(L)'
;VELQQMRYVVAIAEHGSFTRAAESCFVVQSALSHQVARLEQELGVRLFHRTSRQVRLSAAGQAFLPIARQCLDAADRARAEVAAATGEVRGPLSIGVIPTVAAVDVPEALRTFRERYPQVQVRLTSGNSDTHVQQVADGSLDLAFLGLPDGWEITGVAGRQLARDQHRAVMAPEHPLAGRSRLTLARIAGETFVDFPAGTTGRLQSDGAFADAGLRREVSFETTDMLLMGRLLRAGLAVALLASTFVEQLPGLVAVPVTRAPVRTEHVVWGPFGPSPAAAAFLEQVGVAV
;
A
#
# COMPACT_ATOMS: atom_id res chain seq x y z
N VAL A 1 13.89 -2.66 28.27
CA VAL A 1 12.90 -2.39 27.21
C VAL A 1 11.81 -3.43 27.27
N GLU A 2 10.55 -3.04 27.42
CA GLU A 2 9.38 -3.91 27.59
C GLU A 2 8.39 -3.69 26.44
N LEU A 3 7.65 -4.74 26.06
CA LEU A 3 6.62 -4.64 24.99
C LEU A 3 5.56 -3.57 25.29
N GLN A 4 5.20 -3.39 26.57
CA GLN A 4 4.24 -2.37 26.96
C GLN A 4 4.77 -0.94 26.75
N GLN A 5 6.07 -0.71 26.96
CA GLN A 5 6.71 0.57 26.68
C GLN A 5 6.76 0.85 25.17
N MET A 6 7.05 -0.17 24.35
CA MET A 6 6.97 -0.09 22.88
C MET A 6 5.57 0.27 22.41
N ARG A 7 4.52 -0.35 22.98
CA ARG A 7 3.12 -0.04 22.68
C ARG A 7 2.78 1.41 22.97
N TYR A 8 3.27 1.96 24.08
CA TYR A 8 3.07 3.37 24.42
C TYR A 8 3.78 4.31 23.44
N VAL A 9 5.01 3.98 23.02
CA VAL A 9 5.74 4.78 22.02
C VAL A 9 4.99 4.80 20.69
N VAL A 10 4.51 3.64 20.22
CA VAL A 10 3.71 3.55 18.99
C VAL A 10 2.44 4.39 19.10
N ALA A 11 1.67 4.23 20.18
CA ALA A 11 0.44 4.99 20.39
C ALA A 11 0.67 6.52 20.43
N ILE A 12 1.77 6.99 21.07
CA ILE A 12 2.10 8.41 21.06
C ILE A 12 2.45 8.90 19.66
N ALA A 13 3.19 8.12 18.90
CA ALA A 13 3.58 8.47 17.53
C ALA A 13 2.34 8.59 16.61
N GLU A 14 1.37 7.71 16.76
CA GLU A 14 0.12 7.69 15.97
C GLU A 14 -0.81 8.84 16.33
N HIS A 15 -0.98 9.11 17.61
CA HIS A 15 -1.92 10.13 18.08
C HIS A 15 -1.32 11.53 18.17
N GLY A 16 0.02 11.67 18.15
CA GLY A 16 0.72 12.95 18.35
C GLY A 16 0.43 13.60 19.71
N SER A 17 -0.03 12.82 20.72
CA SER A 17 -0.48 13.30 22.01
C SER A 17 -0.38 12.21 23.07
N PHE A 18 0.25 12.53 24.21
CA PHE A 18 0.33 11.63 25.36
C PHE A 18 -1.05 11.32 25.97
N THR A 19 -1.96 12.29 25.98
CA THR A 19 -3.30 12.10 26.53
C THR A 19 -4.11 11.14 25.65
N ARG A 20 -4.18 11.41 24.33
CA ARG A 20 -4.89 10.53 23.39
C ARG A 20 -4.29 9.12 23.31
N ALA A 21 -2.96 9.02 23.39
CA ALA A 21 -2.29 7.74 23.47
C ALA A 21 -2.63 6.96 24.75
N ALA A 22 -2.75 7.64 25.89
CA ALA A 22 -3.14 7.01 27.14
C ALA A 22 -4.60 6.52 27.09
N GLU A 23 -5.50 7.30 26.54
CA GLU A 23 -6.89 6.91 26.28
C GLU A 23 -6.97 5.67 25.40
N SER A 24 -6.23 5.63 24.28
CA SER A 24 -6.21 4.49 23.35
C SER A 24 -5.60 3.22 23.99
N CYS A 25 -4.69 3.39 24.96
CA CYS A 25 -4.09 2.29 25.71
C CYS A 25 -4.86 1.93 26.99
N PHE A 26 -5.98 2.58 27.29
CA PHE A 26 -6.80 2.38 28.50
C PHE A 26 -6.03 2.56 29.81
N VAL A 27 -5.16 3.58 29.86
CA VAL A 27 -4.36 3.93 31.04
C VAL A 27 -4.44 5.42 31.34
N VAL A 28 -4.04 5.80 32.56
CA VAL A 28 -3.89 7.22 32.91
C VAL A 28 -2.63 7.80 32.27
N GLN A 29 -2.70 9.05 31.82
CA GLN A 29 -1.60 9.73 31.10
C GLN A 29 -0.29 9.77 31.92
N SER A 30 -0.37 9.94 33.24
CA SER A 30 0.79 9.93 34.10
C SER A 30 1.56 8.61 34.10
N ALA A 31 0.84 7.47 34.09
CA ALA A 31 1.44 6.14 34.03
C ALA A 31 2.14 5.90 32.68
N LEU A 32 1.48 6.25 31.58
CA LEU A 32 2.09 6.16 30.25
C LEU A 32 3.33 7.03 30.14
N SER A 33 3.23 8.29 30.58
CA SER A 33 4.37 9.23 30.55
C SER A 33 5.55 8.76 31.39
N HIS A 34 5.30 8.16 32.55
CA HIS A 34 6.34 7.62 33.44
C HIS A 34 7.03 6.40 32.77
N GLN A 35 6.29 5.50 32.17
CA GLN A 35 6.86 4.33 31.48
C GLN A 35 7.71 4.72 30.26
N VAL A 36 7.28 5.72 29.49
CA VAL A 36 8.07 6.24 28.37
C VAL A 36 9.33 6.95 28.87
N ALA A 37 9.24 7.73 29.95
CA ALA A 37 10.41 8.38 30.54
C ALA A 37 11.42 7.36 31.07
N ARG A 38 10.96 6.24 31.67
CA ARG A 38 11.83 5.13 32.11
C ARG A 38 12.53 4.47 30.92
N LEU A 39 11.83 4.27 29.80
CA LEU A 39 12.41 3.75 28.56
C LEU A 39 13.47 4.72 28.00
N GLU A 40 13.17 6.02 27.93
CA GLU A 40 14.11 7.05 27.47
C GLU A 40 15.37 7.12 28.37
N GLN A 41 15.20 6.94 29.68
CA GLN A 41 16.32 6.86 30.60
C GLN A 41 17.17 5.61 30.40
N GLU A 42 16.56 4.44 30.17
CA GLU A 42 17.26 3.19 29.89
C GLU A 42 18.05 3.27 28.56
N LEU A 43 17.47 3.90 27.53
CA LEU A 43 18.12 4.10 26.23
C LEU A 43 19.15 5.25 26.24
N GLY A 44 19.16 6.09 27.27
CA GLY A 44 20.04 7.26 27.38
C GLY A 44 19.69 8.40 26.42
N VAL A 45 18.55 8.33 25.73
CA VAL A 45 18.13 9.32 24.74
C VAL A 45 16.63 9.57 24.81
N ARG A 46 16.19 10.77 24.39
CA ARG A 46 14.76 11.06 24.24
C ARG A 46 14.23 10.57 22.91
N LEU A 47 13.09 9.90 22.95
CA LEU A 47 12.37 9.44 21.75
C LEU A 47 11.42 10.52 21.22
N PHE A 48 10.99 11.47 22.09
CA PHE A 48 10.05 12.52 21.71
C PHE A 48 10.58 13.92 22.07
N HIS A 49 10.37 14.85 21.14
CA HIS A 49 10.41 16.28 21.42
C HIS A 49 9.02 16.73 21.89
N ARG A 50 8.95 17.27 23.11
CA ARG A 50 7.71 17.74 23.73
C ARG A 50 7.72 19.27 23.72
N THR A 51 6.74 19.87 23.09
CA THR A 51 6.44 21.30 23.24
C THR A 51 5.02 21.45 23.79
N SER A 52 4.65 22.64 24.22
CA SER A 52 3.29 22.92 24.71
C SER A 52 2.19 22.72 23.64
N ARG A 53 2.58 22.62 22.36
CA ARG A 53 1.63 22.52 21.24
C ARG A 53 1.74 21.23 20.43
N GLN A 54 2.85 20.51 20.51
CA GLN A 54 3.10 19.34 19.66
C GLN A 54 4.02 18.34 20.33
N VAL A 55 3.75 17.05 20.05
CA VAL A 55 4.64 15.93 20.33
C VAL A 55 5.14 15.40 18.99
N ARG A 56 6.45 15.36 18.80
CA ARG A 56 7.09 14.85 17.58
C ARG A 56 8.18 13.85 17.95
N LEU A 57 8.39 12.86 17.10
CA LEU A 57 9.52 11.95 17.24
C LEU A 57 10.86 12.70 17.11
N SER A 58 11.83 12.36 17.95
CA SER A 58 13.24 12.69 17.74
C SER A 58 13.85 11.79 16.66
N ALA A 59 15.09 12.04 16.24
CA ALA A 59 15.80 11.12 15.34
C ALA A 59 15.92 9.71 15.94
N ALA A 60 16.17 9.60 17.25
CA ALA A 60 16.18 8.31 17.95
C ALA A 60 14.79 7.67 17.98
N GLY A 61 13.72 8.47 18.17
CA GLY A 61 12.34 7.99 18.10
C GLY A 61 11.96 7.49 16.71
N GLN A 62 12.41 8.16 15.65
CA GLN A 62 12.21 7.71 14.26
C GLN A 62 12.90 6.36 13.97
N ALA A 63 14.11 6.16 14.51
CA ALA A 63 14.83 4.89 14.39
C ALA A 63 14.20 3.78 15.25
N PHE A 64 13.69 4.11 16.45
CA PHE A 64 13.09 3.16 17.38
C PHE A 64 11.71 2.67 16.92
N LEU A 65 10.89 3.54 16.36
CA LEU A 65 9.48 3.25 16.04
C LEU A 65 9.26 2.02 15.14
N PRO A 66 9.97 1.86 14.01
CA PRO A 66 9.78 0.68 13.15
C PRO A 66 10.16 -0.62 13.87
N ILE A 67 11.21 -0.61 14.67
CA ILE A 67 11.63 -1.79 15.44
C ILE A 67 10.62 -2.12 16.55
N ALA A 68 10.09 -1.10 17.22
CA ALA A 68 9.04 -1.29 18.22
C ALA A 68 7.79 -1.93 17.63
N ARG A 69 7.36 -1.52 16.44
CA ARG A 69 6.26 -2.12 15.71
C ARG A 69 6.53 -3.58 15.37
N GLN A 70 7.69 -3.90 14.81
CA GLN A 70 8.09 -5.27 14.50
C GLN A 70 8.09 -6.18 15.75
N CYS A 71 8.57 -5.69 16.91
CA CYS A 71 8.53 -6.46 18.16
C CYS A 71 7.09 -6.72 18.62
N LEU A 72 6.21 -5.74 18.50
CA LEU A 72 4.79 -5.89 18.85
C LEU A 72 4.09 -6.87 17.91
N ASP A 73 4.34 -6.74 16.61
CA ASP A 73 3.83 -7.67 15.59
C ASP A 73 4.31 -9.11 15.87
N ALA A 74 5.60 -9.30 16.13
CA ALA A 74 6.13 -10.62 16.46
C ALA A 74 5.48 -11.22 17.72
N ALA A 75 5.19 -10.41 18.75
CA ALA A 75 4.50 -10.86 19.94
C ALA A 75 3.04 -11.24 19.66
N ASP A 76 2.35 -10.50 18.82
CA ASP A 76 0.97 -10.78 18.43
C ASP A 76 0.90 -12.00 17.48
N ARG A 77 1.89 -12.15 16.59
CA ARG A 77 2.06 -13.38 15.78
C ARG A 77 2.27 -14.62 16.64
N ALA A 78 3.13 -14.54 17.67
CA ALA A 78 3.34 -15.68 18.56
C ALA A 78 2.03 -16.15 19.24
N ARG A 79 1.14 -15.22 19.61
CA ARG A 79 -0.20 -15.56 20.14
C ARG A 79 -1.11 -16.17 19.07
N ALA A 80 -1.08 -15.62 17.85
CA ALA A 80 -1.87 -16.11 16.73
C ALA A 80 -1.42 -17.52 16.29
N GLU A 81 -0.11 -17.81 16.28
CA GLU A 81 0.44 -19.12 15.98
C GLU A 81 -0.02 -20.19 16.99
N VAL A 82 -0.03 -19.84 18.29
CA VAL A 82 -0.56 -20.75 19.32
C VAL A 82 -2.05 -21.03 19.09
N ALA A 83 -2.84 -20.02 18.72
CA ALA A 83 -4.26 -20.21 18.41
C ALA A 83 -4.45 -21.04 17.13
N ALA A 84 -3.65 -20.78 16.08
CA ALA A 84 -3.69 -21.53 14.83
C ALA A 84 -3.34 -23.02 15.02
N ALA A 85 -2.39 -23.33 15.91
CA ALA A 85 -2.07 -24.71 16.28
C ALA A 85 -3.26 -25.47 16.91
N THR A 86 -4.26 -24.74 17.44
CA THR A 86 -5.53 -25.29 17.94
C THR A 86 -6.68 -25.21 16.93
N GLY A 87 -6.39 -24.82 15.68
CA GLY A 87 -7.36 -24.73 14.59
C GLY A 87 -8.14 -23.41 14.53
N GLU A 88 -7.75 -22.40 15.32
CA GLU A 88 -8.42 -21.09 15.34
C GLU A 88 -7.58 -20.02 14.62
N VAL A 89 -8.07 -19.53 13.48
CA VAL A 89 -7.52 -18.33 12.84
C VAL A 89 -8.26 -17.10 13.38
N ARG A 90 -7.54 -16.23 14.09
CA ARG A 90 -8.08 -15.03 14.75
C ARG A 90 -7.04 -13.93 14.88
N GLY A 91 -7.49 -12.72 15.23
CA GLY A 91 -6.63 -11.56 15.45
C GLY A 91 -6.74 -10.53 14.34
N PRO A 92 -5.87 -9.50 14.32
CA PRO A 92 -5.89 -8.47 13.28
C PRO A 92 -5.33 -9.00 11.96
N LEU A 93 -5.84 -8.44 10.85
CA LEU A 93 -5.31 -8.59 9.50
C LEU A 93 -5.37 -7.23 8.81
N SER A 94 -4.22 -6.61 8.64
CA SER A 94 -4.07 -5.30 7.99
C SER A 94 -3.54 -5.47 6.57
N ILE A 95 -4.32 -4.98 5.59
CA ILE A 95 -4.06 -5.15 4.16
C ILE A 95 -3.90 -3.79 3.49
N GLY A 96 -2.79 -3.61 2.76
CA GLY A 96 -2.60 -2.48 1.86
C GLY A 96 -3.01 -2.82 0.43
N VAL A 97 -3.70 -1.91 -0.25
CA VAL A 97 -4.07 -2.08 -1.66
C VAL A 97 -3.74 -0.84 -2.46
N ILE A 98 -3.23 -1.02 -3.68
CA ILE A 98 -3.15 0.09 -4.64
C ILE A 98 -4.51 0.28 -5.33
N PRO A 99 -4.83 1.49 -5.82
CA PRO A 99 -6.12 1.77 -6.47
C PRO A 99 -6.39 0.92 -7.73
N THR A 100 -5.36 0.33 -8.32
CA THR A 100 -5.42 -0.38 -9.60
C THR A 100 -5.18 -1.88 -9.47
N VAL A 101 -5.43 -2.48 -8.32
CA VAL A 101 -5.40 -3.94 -8.17
C VAL A 101 -6.42 -4.58 -9.11
N ALA A 102 -5.96 -5.56 -9.89
CA ALA A 102 -6.80 -6.29 -10.83
C ALA A 102 -6.56 -7.81 -10.81
N ALA A 103 -5.40 -8.26 -10.31
CA ALA A 103 -5.06 -9.68 -10.22
C ALA A 103 -5.92 -10.44 -9.19
N VAL A 104 -6.50 -9.73 -8.22
CA VAL A 104 -7.36 -10.29 -7.17
C VAL A 104 -8.58 -9.39 -7.03
N ASP A 105 -9.78 -9.98 -7.01
CA ASP A 105 -10.99 -9.29 -6.56
C ASP A 105 -10.97 -9.20 -5.02
N VAL A 106 -10.35 -8.12 -4.52
CA VAL A 106 -10.15 -7.91 -3.08
C VAL A 106 -11.48 -7.83 -2.31
N PRO A 107 -12.52 -7.13 -2.78
CA PRO A 107 -13.84 -7.15 -2.14
C PRO A 107 -14.43 -8.54 -1.98
N GLU A 108 -14.42 -9.35 -3.03
CA GLU A 108 -14.96 -10.71 -3.01
C GLU A 108 -14.11 -11.63 -2.14
N ALA A 109 -12.77 -11.51 -2.21
CA ALA A 109 -11.88 -12.26 -1.34
C ALA A 109 -12.11 -11.92 0.14
N LEU A 110 -12.33 -10.65 0.49
CA LEU A 110 -12.63 -10.23 1.86
C LEU A 110 -14.01 -10.70 2.33
N ARG A 111 -15.02 -10.71 1.45
CA ARG A 111 -16.35 -11.20 1.76
C ARG A 111 -16.27 -12.67 2.20
N THR A 112 -15.68 -13.52 1.37
CA THR A 112 -15.55 -14.97 1.64
C THR A 112 -14.63 -15.26 2.82
N PHE A 113 -13.56 -14.45 2.99
CA PHE A 113 -12.64 -14.57 4.12
C PHE A 113 -13.35 -14.31 5.46
N ARG A 114 -14.15 -13.26 5.55
CA ARG A 114 -14.89 -12.93 6.78
C ARG A 114 -15.95 -13.97 7.14
N GLU A 115 -16.55 -14.61 6.15
CA GLU A 115 -17.49 -15.72 6.39
C GLU A 115 -16.77 -16.94 6.98
N ARG A 116 -15.57 -17.24 6.48
CA ARG A 116 -14.77 -18.39 6.94
C ARG A 116 -14.07 -18.13 8.28
N TYR A 117 -13.63 -16.89 8.53
CA TYR A 117 -12.85 -16.49 9.70
C TYR A 117 -13.45 -15.28 10.41
N PRO A 118 -14.63 -15.42 11.04
CA PRO A 118 -15.37 -14.30 11.64
C PRO A 118 -14.66 -13.62 12.82
N GLN A 119 -13.65 -14.27 13.40
CA GLN A 119 -12.86 -13.73 14.52
C GLN A 119 -11.65 -12.91 14.05
N VAL A 120 -11.39 -12.82 12.74
CA VAL A 120 -10.34 -11.98 12.19
C VAL A 120 -10.87 -10.56 11.98
N GLN A 121 -10.13 -9.59 12.53
CA GLN A 121 -10.45 -8.18 12.39
C GLN A 121 -9.68 -7.61 11.19
N VAL A 122 -10.36 -7.48 10.05
CA VAL A 122 -9.75 -6.97 8.83
C VAL A 122 -9.73 -5.45 8.81
N ARG A 123 -8.55 -4.88 8.52
CA ARG A 123 -8.34 -3.47 8.20
C ARG A 123 -7.78 -3.36 6.78
N LEU A 124 -8.47 -2.60 5.91
CA LEU A 124 -8.04 -2.34 4.54
C LEU A 124 -7.62 -0.88 4.40
N THR A 125 -6.47 -0.63 3.78
CA THR A 125 -5.96 0.73 3.53
C THR A 125 -5.55 0.85 2.06
N SER A 126 -6.03 1.90 1.39
CA SER A 126 -5.59 2.23 0.03
C SER A 126 -4.39 3.18 0.05
N GLY A 127 -3.43 2.97 -0.85
CA GLY A 127 -2.22 3.79 -0.93
C GLY A 127 -1.40 3.50 -2.17
N ASN A 128 -0.12 3.87 -2.16
CA ASN A 128 0.83 3.58 -3.22
C ASN A 128 1.79 2.45 -2.84
N SER A 129 2.41 1.82 -3.85
CA SER A 129 3.30 0.67 -3.66
C SER A 129 4.47 0.96 -2.73
N ASP A 130 5.12 2.12 -2.87
CA ASP A 130 6.32 2.47 -2.08
C ASP A 130 5.99 2.57 -0.59
N THR A 131 4.89 3.28 -0.26
CA THR A 131 4.41 3.40 1.13
C THR A 131 4.01 2.03 1.69
N HIS A 132 3.36 1.19 0.90
CA HIS A 132 2.93 -0.13 1.35
C HIS A 132 4.10 -1.08 1.60
N VAL A 133 5.16 -1.05 0.76
CA VAL A 133 6.39 -1.82 1.02
C VAL A 133 7.00 -1.43 2.36
N GLN A 134 7.10 -0.12 2.65
CA GLN A 134 7.62 0.36 3.93
C GLN A 134 6.74 -0.08 5.11
N GLN A 135 5.41 0.03 4.96
CA GLN A 135 4.46 -0.36 6.01
C GLN A 135 4.45 -1.87 6.29
N VAL A 136 4.69 -2.70 5.27
CA VAL A 136 4.87 -4.14 5.45
C VAL A 136 6.22 -4.44 6.10
N ALA A 137 7.27 -3.75 5.69
CA ALA A 137 8.61 -3.93 6.26
C ALA A 137 8.69 -3.51 7.74
N ASP A 138 7.92 -2.49 8.15
CA ASP A 138 7.88 -2.01 9.54
C ASP A 138 6.76 -2.64 10.39
N GLY A 139 5.99 -3.60 9.83
CA GLY A 139 4.90 -4.30 10.54
C GLY A 139 3.61 -3.48 10.72
N SER A 140 3.46 -2.33 10.07
CA SER A 140 2.20 -1.55 10.09
C SER A 140 1.11 -2.18 9.22
N LEU A 141 1.51 -3.01 8.25
CA LEU A 141 0.63 -3.85 7.44
C LEU A 141 1.14 -5.30 7.46
N ASP A 142 0.22 -6.26 7.54
CA ASP A 142 0.53 -7.68 7.44
C ASP A 142 0.86 -8.11 6.01
N LEU A 143 0.14 -7.56 5.04
CA LEU A 143 0.37 -7.78 3.62
C LEU A 143 -0.07 -6.58 2.77
N ALA A 144 0.45 -6.50 1.54
CA ALA A 144 0.01 -5.48 0.59
C ALA A 144 0.02 -5.99 -0.85
N PHE A 145 -0.95 -5.50 -1.63
CA PHE A 145 -0.99 -5.65 -3.09
C PHE A 145 -0.35 -4.44 -3.75
N LEU A 146 0.62 -4.70 -4.62
CA LEU A 146 1.47 -3.69 -5.25
C LEU A 146 1.38 -3.75 -6.77
N GLY A 147 1.62 -2.62 -7.43
CA GLY A 147 1.84 -2.54 -8.87
C GLY A 147 3.20 -1.92 -9.15
N LEU A 148 4.12 -2.69 -9.72
CA LEU A 148 5.52 -2.32 -9.86
C LEU A 148 5.96 -2.35 -11.33
N PRO A 149 6.98 -1.59 -11.73
CA PRO A 149 7.62 -1.77 -13.02
C PRO A 149 8.15 -3.19 -13.19
N ASP A 150 8.17 -3.68 -14.42
CA ASP A 150 8.78 -4.98 -14.72
C ASP A 150 10.27 -5.00 -14.34
N GLY A 151 10.70 -6.06 -13.67
CA GLY A 151 12.06 -6.18 -13.15
C GLY A 151 12.40 -5.36 -11.89
N TRP A 152 11.39 -4.75 -11.25
CA TRP A 152 11.61 -4.03 -10.00
C TRP A 152 11.97 -4.97 -8.86
N GLU A 153 13.10 -4.73 -8.22
CA GLU A 153 13.51 -5.49 -7.04
C GLU A 153 12.81 -4.98 -5.79
N ILE A 154 12.10 -5.89 -5.12
CA ILE A 154 11.44 -5.61 -3.85
C ILE A 154 12.40 -6.00 -2.73
N THR A 155 12.76 -5.06 -1.87
CA THR A 155 13.68 -5.29 -0.75
C THR A 155 12.97 -5.13 0.60
N GLY A 156 13.45 -5.86 1.62
CA GLY A 156 12.95 -5.75 3.00
C GLY A 156 11.61 -6.47 3.27
N VAL A 157 11.02 -7.10 2.27
CA VAL A 157 9.77 -7.88 2.39
C VAL A 157 9.87 -9.15 1.56
N ALA A 158 9.08 -10.16 1.88
CA ALA A 158 8.86 -11.34 1.04
C ALA A 158 7.62 -11.12 0.16
N GLY A 159 7.50 -11.86 -0.95
CA GLY A 159 6.32 -11.69 -1.80
C GLY A 159 6.26 -12.64 -2.98
N ARG A 160 5.15 -12.54 -3.71
CA ARG A 160 4.87 -13.30 -4.93
C ARG A 160 4.34 -12.37 -6.01
N GLN A 161 4.79 -12.61 -7.25
CA GLN A 161 4.18 -11.99 -8.42
C GLN A 161 2.85 -12.69 -8.71
N LEU A 162 1.79 -11.90 -8.86
CA LEU A 162 0.42 -12.37 -9.16
C LEU A 162 0.12 -12.30 -10.65
N ALA A 163 0.50 -11.19 -11.28
CA ALA A 163 0.23 -10.95 -12.69
C ALA A 163 1.33 -10.12 -13.35
N ARG A 164 1.37 -10.18 -14.67
CA ARG A 164 2.19 -9.30 -15.51
C ARG A 164 1.32 -8.79 -16.64
N ASP A 165 1.28 -7.48 -16.80
CA ASP A 165 0.37 -6.80 -17.70
C ASP A 165 1.06 -5.63 -18.42
N GLN A 166 0.55 -5.28 -19.59
CA GLN A 166 1.04 -4.17 -20.39
C GLN A 166 0.04 -3.01 -20.37
N HIS A 167 0.52 -1.79 -20.21
CA HIS A 167 -0.34 -0.61 -20.28
C HIS A 167 -0.94 -0.43 -21.66
N ARG A 168 -2.17 0.13 -21.69
CA ARG A 168 -2.88 0.57 -22.88
C ARG A 168 -3.18 2.06 -22.79
N ALA A 169 -3.29 2.71 -23.94
CA ALA A 169 -3.82 4.06 -23.99
C ALA A 169 -5.34 4.01 -23.82
N VAL A 170 -5.83 4.68 -22.79
CA VAL A 170 -7.25 4.69 -22.39
C VAL A 170 -7.83 6.07 -22.65
N MET A 171 -8.99 6.11 -23.31
CA MET A 171 -9.62 7.35 -23.76
C MET A 171 -11.13 7.17 -23.96
N ALA A 172 -11.83 8.28 -24.19
CA ALA A 172 -13.23 8.27 -24.58
C ALA A 172 -13.42 7.57 -25.95
N PRO A 173 -14.56 6.94 -26.22
CA PRO A 173 -14.88 6.32 -27.51
C PRO A 173 -14.83 7.31 -28.69
N GLU A 174 -15.16 8.57 -28.45
CA GLU A 174 -15.19 9.65 -29.44
C GLU A 174 -13.80 10.24 -29.75
N HIS A 175 -12.79 9.83 -28.99
CA HIS A 175 -11.42 10.34 -29.17
C HIS A 175 -10.88 9.96 -30.58
N PRO A 176 -10.17 10.87 -31.30
CA PRO A 176 -9.69 10.59 -32.65
C PRO A 176 -8.77 9.37 -32.78
N LEU A 177 -8.16 8.95 -31.68
CA LEU A 177 -7.28 7.77 -31.63
C LEU A 177 -7.99 6.48 -31.20
N ALA A 178 -9.24 6.53 -30.73
CA ALA A 178 -9.98 5.36 -30.20
C ALA A 178 -10.19 4.25 -31.22
N GLY A 179 -10.35 4.59 -32.50
CA GLY A 179 -10.54 3.61 -33.58
C GLY A 179 -9.26 2.98 -34.13
N ARG A 180 -8.09 3.26 -33.54
CA ARG A 180 -6.82 2.69 -33.99
C ARG A 180 -6.63 1.29 -33.42
N SER A 181 -6.11 0.37 -34.23
CA SER A 181 -5.76 -0.99 -33.77
C SER A 181 -4.54 -1.02 -32.87
N ARG A 182 -3.64 -0.05 -33.01
CA ARG A 182 -2.42 0.11 -32.22
C ARG A 182 -1.91 1.54 -32.31
N LEU A 183 -1.29 2.01 -31.24
CA LEU A 183 -0.65 3.33 -31.13
C LEU A 183 0.85 3.18 -30.83
N THR A 184 1.59 4.25 -30.98
CA THR A 184 2.96 4.41 -30.49
C THR A 184 3.00 5.47 -29.41
N LEU A 185 4.02 5.46 -28.53
CA LEU A 185 4.20 6.53 -27.55
C LEU A 185 4.32 7.91 -28.22
N ALA A 186 5.02 8.00 -29.37
CA ALA A 186 5.14 9.23 -30.14
C ALA A 186 3.78 9.75 -30.62
N ARG A 187 2.83 8.86 -30.96
CA ARG A 187 1.50 9.28 -31.45
C ARG A 187 0.62 9.86 -30.34
N ILE A 188 0.81 9.42 -29.11
CA ILE A 188 0.04 9.90 -27.96
C ILE A 188 0.77 10.99 -27.16
N ALA A 189 2.06 11.24 -27.43
CA ALA A 189 2.86 12.19 -26.67
C ALA A 189 2.31 13.63 -26.71
N GLY A 190 1.61 14.00 -27.79
CA GLY A 190 0.98 15.32 -27.93
C GLY A 190 -0.41 15.45 -27.33
N GLU A 191 -0.95 14.38 -26.72
CA GLU A 191 -2.25 14.43 -26.04
C GLU A 191 -2.08 14.97 -24.60
N THR A 192 -3.17 15.48 -24.04
CA THR A 192 -3.25 15.83 -22.62
C THR A 192 -3.44 14.57 -21.78
N PHE A 193 -2.61 14.37 -20.74
CA PHE A 193 -2.71 13.19 -19.87
C PHE A 193 -3.38 13.49 -18.54
N VAL A 194 -4.12 12.49 -18.06
CA VAL A 194 -4.38 12.28 -16.64
C VAL A 194 -3.55 11.09 -16.16
N ASP A 195 -2.87 11.23 -15.02
CA ASP A 195 -2.02 10.19 -14.45
C ASP A 195 -2.00 10.27 -12.92
N PHE A 196 -1.28 9.36 -12.30
CA PHE A 196 -0.99 9.40 -10.86
C PHE A 196 -0.09 10.59 -10.52
N PRO A 197 -0.07 11.05 -9.25
CA PRO A 197 0.82 12.11 -8.81
C PRO A 197 2.29 11.82 -9.11
N ALA A 198 3.03 12.86 -9.43
CA ALA A 198 4.46 12.76 -9.70
C ALA A 198 5.21 12.09 -8.54
N GLY A 199 6.21 11.24 -8.85
CA GLY A 199 7.01 10.51 -7.87
C GLY A 199 6.37 9.22 -7.35
N THR A 200 5.13 8.90 -7.71
CA THR A 200 4.54 7.58 -7.39
C THR A 200 5.03 6.49 -8.34
N THR A 201 5.12 5.26 -7.86
CA THR A 201 5.55 4.10 -8.67
C THR A 201 4.69 3.94 -9.93
N GLY A 202 3.38 4.20 -9.86
CA GLY A 202 2.49 4.17 -11.03
C GLY A 202 2.88 5.20 -12.09
N ARG A 203 3.19 6.45 -11.66
CA ARG A 203 3.61 7.53 -12.54
C ARG A 203 4.99 7.27 -13.16
N LEU A 204 5.94 6.75 -12.37
CA LEU A 204 7.31 6.45 -12.83
C LEU A 204 7.33 5.44 -13.98
N GLN A 205 6.39 4.50 -14.04
CA GLN A 205 6.29 3.55 -15.14
C GLN A 205 6.02 4.25 -16.48
N SER A 206 5.04 5.15 -16.48
CA SER A 206 4.69 5.92 -17.68
C SER A 206 5.79 6.92 -18.05
N ASP A 207 6.31 7.67 -17.08
CA ASP A 207 7.36 8.66 -17.32
C ASP A 207 8.65 8.00 -17.86
N GLY A 208 9.04 6.84 -17.32
CA GLY A 208 10.18 6.06 -17.79
C GLY A 208 10.01 5.64 -19.27
N ALA A 209 8.84 5.12 -19.65
CA ALA A 209 8.61 4.70 -21.03
C ALA A 209 8.69 5.86 -22.05
N PHE A 210 8.21 7.05 -21.67
CA PHE A 210 8.36 8.23 -22.53
C PHE A 210 9.82 8.72 -22.58
N ALA A 211 10.52 8.75 -21.45
CA ALA A 211 11.93 9.13 -21.38
C ALA A 211 12.83 8.20 -22.20
N ASP A 212 12.64 6.88 -22.09
CA ASP A 212 13.38 5.87 -22.85
C ASP A 212 13.13 5.98 -24.37
N ALA A 213 11.98 6.50 -24.76
CA ALA A 213 11.64 6.79 -26.14
C ALA A 213 12.16 8.17 -26.62
N GLY A 214 12.80 8.96 -25.76
CA GLY A 214 13.23 10.33 -26.04
C GLY A 214 12.07 11.32 -26.20
N LEU A 215 10.92 11.01 -25.62
CA LEU A 215 9.68 11.77 -25.74
C LEU A 215 9.34 12.50 -24.44
N ARG A 216 8.56 13.57 -24.58
CA ARG A 216 7.92 14.27 -23.46
C ARG A 216 6.41 14.18 -23.62
N ARG A 217 5.68 14.22 -22.53
CA ARG A 217 4.23 14.31 -22.48
C ARG A 217 3.79 15.37 -21.49
N GLU A 218 2.61 15.91 -21.67
CA GLU A 218 2.01 16.84 -20.72
C GLU A 218 1.00 16.09 -19.83
N VAL A 219 1.23 16.11 -18.51
CA VAL A 219 0.28 15.60 -17.53
C VAL A 219 -0.37 16.80 -16.86
N SER A 220 -1.58 17.13 -17.32
CA SER A 220 -2.34 18.29 -16.83
C SER A 220 -3.23 17.93 -15.63
N PHE A 221 -3.57 16.65 -15.46
CA PHE A 221 -4.40 16.18 -14.36
C PHE A 221 -3.67 15.09 -13.59
N GLU A 222 -3.59 15.27 -12.26
CA GLU A 222 -3.00 14.27 -11.36
C GLU A 222 -4.03 13.84 -10.31
N THR A 223 -4.25 12.53 -10.17
CA THR A 223 -5.18 11.99 -9.18
C THR A 223 -4.88 10.55 -8.82
N THR A 224 -5.17 10.17 -7.58
CA THR A 224 -5.22 8.76 -7.12
C THR A 224 -6.66 8.22 -7.11
N ASP A 225 -7.65 9.09 -7.31
CA ASP A 225 -9.06 8.73 -7.38
C ASP A 225 -9.41 8.19 -8.78
N MET A 226 -9.59 6.87 -8.88
CA MET A 226 -9.89 6.20 -10.13
C MET A 226 -11.27 6.55 -10.69
N LEU A 227 -12.23 6.94 -9.83
CA LEU A 227 -13.53 7.40 -10.28
C LEU A 227 -13.41 8.76 -10.99
N LEU A 228 -12.66 9.70 -10.39
CA LEU A 228 -12.35 11.00 -10.99
C LEU A 228 -11.57 10.82 -12.29
N MET A 229 -10.53 9.98 -12.32
CA MET A 229 -9.76 9.66 -13.52
C MET A 229 -10.67 9.17 -14.64
N GLY A 230 -11.52 8.17 -14.36
CA GLY A 230 -12.47 7.64 -15.34
C GLY A 230 -13.48 8.69 -15.84
N ARG A 231 -13.88 9.65 -15.01
CA ARG A 231 -14.76 10.77 -15.43
C ARG A 231 -14.04 11.75 -16.34
N LEU A 232 -12.78 12.10 -16.06
CA LEU A 232 -11.96 12.96 -16.92
C LEU A 232 -11.75 12.34 -18.30
N LEU A 233 -11.46 11.04 -18.33
CA LEU A 233 -11.31 10.26 -19.59
C LEU A 233 -12.62 10.23 -20.39
N ARG A 234 -13.76 9.90 -19.77
CA ARG A 234 -15.07 9.89 -20.44
C ARG A 234 -15.51 11.24 -20.96
N ALA A 235 -15.11 12.33 -20.29
CA ALA A 235 -15.36 13.68 -20.74
C ALA A 235 -14.48 14.13 -21.92
N GLY A 236 -13.55 13.28 -22.37
CA GLY A 236 -12.62 13.57 -23.46
C GLY A 236 -11.56 14.63 -23.11
N LEU A 237 -11.35 14.91 -21.83
CA LEU A 237 -10.40 15.95 -21.37
C LEU A 237 -8.96 15.47 -21.37
N ALA A 238 -8.73 14.17 -21.35
CA ALA A 238 -7.40 13.59 -21.30
C ALA A 238 -7.38 12.15 -21.82
N VAL A 239 -6.16 11.63 -22.00
CA VAL A 239 -5.85 10.22 -22.16
C VAL A 239 -5.05 9.70 -20.96
N ALA A 240 -5.02 8.37 -20.73
CA ALA A 240 -4.19 7.75 -19.71
C ALA A 240 -3.43 6.54 -20.26
N LEU A 241 -2.33 6.16 -19.59
CA LEU A 241 -1.72 4.83 -19.75
C LEU A 241 -2.04 4.01 -18.50
N LEU A 242 -2.88 2.98 -18.66
CA LEU A 242 -3.33 2.11 -17.57
C LEU A 242 -3.11 0.64 -17.92
N ALA A 243 -2.88 -0.20 -16.91
CA ALA A 243 -2.77 -1.63 -17.05
C ALA A 243 -4.02 -2.22 -17.70
N SER A 244 -3.87 -3.15 -18.67
CA SER A 244 -4.97 -3.62 -19.48
C SER A 244 -6.05 -4.33 -18.67
N THR A 245 -5.67 -5.12 -17.70
CA THR A 245 -6.58 -5.81 -16.78
C THR A 245 -7.41 -4.86 -15.92
N PHE A 246 -6.82 -3.72 -15.51
CA PHE A 246 -7.55 -2.73 -14.74
C PHE A 246 -8.58 -1.94 -15.59
N VAL A 247 -8.31 -1.74 -16.87
CA VAL A 247 -9.23 -1.01 -17.77
C VAL A 247 -10.60 -1.67 -17.85
N GLU A 248 -10.68 -2.99 -17.68
CA GLU A 248 -11.96 -3.73 -17.65
C GLU A 248 -12.90 -3.25 -16.53
N GLN A 249 -12.34 -2.65 -15.48
CA GLN A 249 -13.10 -2.03 -14.38
C GLN A 249 -13.57 -0.60 -14.69
N LEU A 250 -13.24 -0.05 -15.89
CA LEU A 250 -13.59 1.30 -16.31
C LEU A 250 -14.58 1.27 -17.51
N PRO A 251 -15.86 0.98 -17.31
CA PRO A 251 -16.82 0.86 -18.39
C PRO A 251 -16.99 2.18 -19.16
N GLY A 252 -17.27 2.04 -20.47
CA GLY A 252 -17.49 3.18 -21.36
C GLY A 252 -16.21 3.90 -21.82
N LEU A 253 -15.05 3.28 -21.65
CA LEU A 253 -13.77 3.76 -22.18
C LEU A 253 -13.23 2.77 -23.21
N VAL A 254 -12.37 3.28 -24.11
CA VAL A 254 -11.66 2.47 -25.11
C VAL A 254 -10.20 2.35 -24.71
N ALA A 255 -9.67 1.13 -24.79
CA ALA A 255 -8.28 0.81 -24.48
C ALA A 255 -7.54 0.36 -25.75
N VAL A 256 -6.65 1.19 -26.25
CA VAL A 256 -5.87 0.91 -27.46
C VAL A 256 -4.47 0.41 -27.10
N PRO A 257 -4.01 -0.74 -27.62
CA PRO A 257 -2.66 -1.23 -27.41
C PRO A 257 -1.60 -0.20 -27.85
N VAL A 258 -0.53 -0.08 -27.08
CA VAL A 258 0.58 0.84 -27.38
C VAL A 258 1.86 0.04 -27.57
N THR A 259 2.58 0.29 -28.67
CA THR A 259 3.88 -0.33 -28.93
C THR A 259 4.91 0.19 -27.93
N ARG A 260 5.64 -0.74 -27.27
CA ARG A 260 6.60 -0.44 -26.20
C ARG A 260 5.98 0.31 -25.03
N ALA A 261 4.69 0.07 -24.77
CA ALA A 261 4.07 0.56 -23.55
C ALA A 261 4.75 -0.04 -22.31
N PRO A 262 4.70 0.65 -21.16
CA PRO A 262 5.20 0.11 -19.92
C PRO A 262 4.61 -1.26 -19.60
N VAL A 263 5.42 -2.13 -19.04
CA VAL A 263 4.97 -3.41 -18.47
C VAL A 263 4.93 -3.25 -16.96
N ARG A 264 3.83 -3.67 -16.37
CA ARG A 264 3.59 -3.69 -14.94
C ARG A 264 3.50 -5.12 -14.44
N THR A 265 4.02 -5.36 -13.26
CA THR A 265 3.79 -6.57 -12.49
C THR A 265 2.96 -6.27 -11.26
N GLU A 266 1.95 -7.10 -10.98
CA GLU A 266 1.24 -7.06 -9.69
C GLU A 266 1.85 -8.08 -8.75
N HIS A 267 2.02 -7.66 -7.50
CA HIS A 267 2.61 -8.48 -6.44
C HIS A 267 1.75 -8.44 -5.20
N VAL A 268 1.79 -9.51 -4.42
CA VAL A 268 1.45 -9.46 -3.01
C VAL A 268 2.72 -9.64 -2.20
N VAL A 269 2.87 -8.82 -1.15
CA VAL A 269 4.04 -8.83 -0.27
C VAL A 269 3.61 -8.95 1.18
N TRP A 270 4.50 -9.52 2.01
CA TRP A 270 4.34 -9.67 3.46
C TRP A 270 5.70 -9.53 4.16
N GLY A 271 5.70 -9.49 5.48
CA GLY A 271 6.91 -9.31 6.26
C GLY A 271 7.97 -10.40 6.01
N PRO A 272 9.29 -10.08 6.17
CA PRO A 272 10.39 -10.97 5.81
C PRO A 272 10.44 -12.26 6.65
N PHE A 273 9.78 -12.28 7.79
CA PHE A 273 9.70 -13.45 8.69
C PHE A 273 8.48 -14.35 8.41
N GLY A 274 7.83 -14.20 7.25
CA GLY A 274 6.61 -14.90 6.86
C GLY A 274 5.34 -14.11 7.27
N PRO A 275 4.15 -14.48 6.74
CA PRO A 275 2.89 -13.85 7.10
C PRO A 275 2.39 -14.32 8.47
N SER A 276 1.53 -13.54 9.13
CA SER A 276 0.76 -13.99 10.30
C SER A 276 -0.23 -15.10 9.90
N PRO A 277 -0.74 -15.93 10.83
CA PRO A 277 -1.71 -16.97 10.51
C PRO A 277 -2.95 -16.44 9.76
N ALA A 278 -3.45 -15.25 10.12
CA ALA A 278 -4.56 -14.61 9.41
C ALA A 278 -4.16 -14.19 8.00
N ALA A 279 -2.96 -13.64 7.83
CA ALA A 279 -2.41 -13.27 6.52
C ALA A 279 -2.13 -14.52 5.66
N ALA A 280 -1.59 -15.60 6.24
CA ALA A 280 -1.35 -16.85 5.54
C ALA A 280 -2.67 -17.48 5.04
N ALA A 281 -3.70 -17.51 5.89
CA ALA A 281 -5.03 -18.01 5.52
C ALA A 281 -5.67 -17.14 4.41
N PHE A 282 -5.47 -15.84 4.43
CA PHE A 282 -5.95 -14.95 3.36
C PHE A 282 -5.18 -15.17 2.06
N LEU A 283 -3.85 -15.31 2.11
CA LEU A 283 -3.01 -15.60 0.95
C LEU A 283 -3.38 -16.94 0.31
N GLU A 284 -3.58 -17.99 1.11
CA GLU A 284 -4.06 -19.29 0.63
C GLU A 284 -5.41 -19.17 -0.10
N GLN A 285 -6.35 -18.41 0.46
CA GLN A 285 -7.67 -18.19 -0.13
C GLN A 285 -7.60 -17.49 -1.49
N VAL A 286 -6.66 -16.56 -1.67
CA VAL A 286 -6.44 -15.90 -2.97
C VAL A 286 -5.47 -16.67 -3.89
N GLY A 287 -5.16 -17.92 -3.56
CA GLY A 287 -4.36 -18.83 -4.39
C GLY A 287 -2.85 -18.59 -4.32
N VAL A 288 -2.36 -17.92 -3.28
CA VAL A 288 -0.94 -17.65 -3.07
C VAL A 288 -0.35 -18.62 -2.07
N ALA A 289 0.53 -19.49 -2.54
CA ALA A 289 1.33 -20.37 -1.66
C ALA A 289 2.44 -19.56 -0.97
N VAL A 290 2.57 -19.75 0.34
CA VAL A 290 3.55 -19.08 1.21
C VAL A 290 4.68 -20.00 1.55
#